data_3b6fce3b953e3dad4cc20f746a0f6582
#
_entry.id   3b6fce3b953e3dad4cc20f746a0f6582
#
_cell.length_a   1.000
_cell.length_b   1.000
_cell.length_c   1.000
_cell.angle_alpha   90.00
_cell.angle_beta   90.00
_cell.angle_gamma   90.00
#
_symmetry.space_group_name_H-M   'P 1'
#
loop_
_entity.id
_entity.type
_entity.pdbx_description
1 polymer ?
#
loop_
_entity_poly.entity_id
_entity_poly.type
_entity_poly.pdbx_seq_one_letter_code
_entity_poly.pdbx_strand_id
1 'polypeptide(L)'
;LNGELFGKPNAGVDMSFNFGQLIAHVAKTRTLCAGSIIGSGTVSNKQGNLWGSSIANGGVGYCCLAEVRTYETIEQGKPVTPFMRHGDVVRIEMFDAQGASIFGTIENTVDTHSLDK
;
A
#
# COMPACT_ATOMS: atom_id res chain seq x y z
N LEU A 1 8.41 -0.92 -7.10
CA LEU A 1 9.14 0.35 -7.07
C LEU A 1 10.40 0.20 -7.92
N ASN A 2 10.58 1.04 -8.93
CA ASN A 2 11.73 1.01 -9.85
C ASN A 2 11.99 -0.37 -10.51
N GLY A 3 10.93 -1.08 -10.87
CA GLY A 3 11.00 -2.41 -11.45
C GLY A 3 11.17 -3.56 -10.46
N GLU A 4 11.44 -3.26 -9.20
CA GLU A 4 11.57 -4.27 -8.16
C GLU A 4 10.27 -4.46 -7.38
N LEU A 5 9.99 -5.72 -7.00
CA LEU A 5 8.82 -6.05 -6.21
C LEU A 5 8.99 -5.56 -4.77
N PHE A 6 8.22 -4.54 -4.40
CA PHE A 6 8.22 -3.98 -3.06
C PHE A 6 7.25 -4.68 -2.12
N GLY A 7 6.09 -5.09 -2.63
CA GLY A 7 5.10 -5.83 -1.86
C GLY A 7 4.05 -6.50 -2.73
N LYS A 8 3.51 -7.60 -2.23
CA LYS A 8 2.41 -8.38 -2.81
C LYS A 8 1.42 -8.86 -1.74
N PRO A 9 1.02 -8.01 -0.78
CA PRO A 9 0.06 -8.43 0.23
C PRO A 9 -1.30 -8.70 -0.39
N ASN A 10 -2.07 -9.58 0.26
CA ASN A 10 -3.42 -9.90 -0.16
C ASN A 10 -4.41 -9.00 0.60
N ALA A 11 -5.13 -8.14 -0.12
CA ALA A 11 -6.09 -7.21 0.45
C ALA A 11 -7.32 -7.89 1.11
N GLY A 12 -7.60 -9.15 0.77
CA GLY A 12 -8.69 -9.92 1.36
C GLY A 12 -8.32 -10.67 2.64
N VAL A 13 -7.07 -10.62 3.07
CA VAL A 13 -6.55 -11.33 4.24
C VAL A 13 -6.19 -10.32 5.34
N ASP A 14 -6.47 -10.70 6.60
CA ASP A 14 -6.16 -9.90 7.80
C ASP A 14 -6.84 -8.51 7.86
N MET A 15 -7.88 -8.29 7.07
CA MET A 15 -8.64 -7.05 7.09
C MET A 15 -9.49 -6.98 8.37
N SER A 16 -9.21 -6.02 9.25
CA SER A 16 -9.94 -5.84 10.53
C SER A 16 -11.40 -5.45 10.33
N PHE A 17 -11.69 -4.64 9.33
CA PHE A 17 -13.04 -4.22 8.97
C PHE A 17 -13.24 -4.35 7.46
N ASN A 18 -14.27 -5.05 7.04
CA ASN A 18 -14.62 -5.13 5.62
C ASN A 18 -15.24 -3.81 5.12
N PHE A 19 -15.31 -3.62 3.80
CA PHE A 19 -15.82 -2.39 3.21
C PHE A 19 -17.29 -2.11 3.56
N GLY A 20 -18.12 -3.13 3.75
CA GLY A 20 -19.50 -2.96 4.22
C GLY A 20 -19.55 -2.32 5.62
N GLN A 21 -18.67 -2.75 6.52
CA GLN A 21 -18.55 -2.16 7.85
C GLN A 21 -18.03 -0.72 7.80
N LEU A 22 -17.03 -0.44 6.94
CA LEU A 22 -16.49 0.92 6.77
C LEU A 22 -17.56 1.88 6.21
N ILE A 23 -18.31 1.46 5.20
CA ILE A 23 -19.42 2.24 4.61
C ILE A 23 -20.51 2.48 5.66
N ALA A 24 -20.93 1.44 6.37
CA ALA A 24 -21.94 1.56 7.42
C ALA A 24 -21.48 2.48 8.55
N HIS A 25 -20.20 2.46 8.89
CA HIS A 25 -19.62 3.36 9.92
C HIS A 25 -19.67 4.83 9.50
N VAL A 26 -19.18 5.16 8.30
CA VAL A 26 -19.16 6.55 7.85
C VAL A 26 -20.55 7.11 7.60
N ALA A 27 -21.49 6.28 7.13
CA ALA A 27 -22.86 6.68 6.87
C ALA A 27 -23.67 7.04 8.12
N LYS A 28 -23.20 6.66 9.33
CA LYS A 28 -23.82 7.07 10.60
C LYS A 28 -23.73 8.57 10.87
N THR A 29 -22.70 9.22 10.36
CA THR A 29 -22.37 10.61 10.72
C THR A 29 -22.39 11.57 9.54
N ARG A 30 -22.46 11.05 8.30
CA ARG A 30 -22.43 11.89 7.09
C ARG A 30 -23.09 11.19 5.92
N THR A 31 -23.69 11.98 5.04
CA THR A 31 -24.24 11.50 3.79
C THR A 31 -23.11 11.20 2.80
N LEU A 32 -23.14 10.02 2.21
CA LEU A 32 -22.24 9.67 1.10
C LEU A 32 -22.88 10.14 -0.23
N CYS A 33 -22.08 10.83 -1.02
CA CYS A 33 -22.47 11.35 -2.32
C CYS A 33 -21.76 10.59 -3.45
N ALA A 34 -22.24 10.75 -4.67
CA ALA A 34 -21.53 10.27 -5.85
C ALA A 34 -20.11 10.88 -5.87
N GLY A 35 -19.11 10.04 -6.11
CA GLY A 35 -17.69 10.44 -6.04
C GLY A 35 -17.04 10.31 -4.67
N SER A 36 -17.77 9.88 -3.63
CA SER A 36 -17.14 9.54 -2.34
C SER A 36 -16.20 8.36 -2.48
N ILE A 37 -14.99 8.48 -1.90
CA ILE A 37 -13.97 7.43 -1.91
C ILE A 37 -13.84 6.88 -0.48
N ILE A 38 -13.95 5.56 -0.33
CA ILE A 38 -13.76 4.86 0.94
C ILE A 38 -12.48 4.05 0.85
N GLY A 39 -11.50 4.37 1.70
CA GLY A 39 -10.24 3.65 1.81
C GLY A 39 -10.16 2.81 3.08
N SER A 40 -9.62 1.61 2.99
CA SER A 40 -9.38 0.73 4.15
C SER A 40 -8.09 1.05 4.91
N GLY A 41 -7.28 1.96 4.39
CA GLY A 41 -5.90 2.17 4.84
C GLY A 41 -4.91 1.22 4.14
N THR A 42 -3.66 1.24 4.59
CA THR A 42 -2.60 0.39 4.05
C THR A 42 -2.91 -1.10 4.25
N VAL A 43 -2.69 -1.89 3.20
CA VAL A 43 -2.82 -3.35 3.29
C VAL A 43 -1.53 -3.93 3.87
N SER A 44 -1.67 -4.69 4.96
CA SER A 44 -0.59 -5.44 5.60
C SER A 44 -1.09 -6.84 5.95
N ASN A 45 -0.27 -7.87 5.70
CA ASN A 45 -0.61 -9.24 6.10
C ASN A 45 0.23 -9.68 7.28
N LYS A 46 -0.39 -10.42 8.17
CA LYS A 46 0.26 -11.00 9.34
C LYS A 46 1.12 -12.19 8.92
N GLN A 47 2.37 -12.18 9.36
CA GLN A 47 3.32 -13.26 9.15
C GLN A 47 3.91 -13.66 10.51
N GLY A 48 3.36 -14.72 11.12
CA GLY A 48 3.67 -15.07 12.50
C GLY A 48 3.23 -13.97 13.46
N ASN A 49 4.17 -13.36 14.17
CA ASN A 49 3.92 -12.27 15.11
C ASN A 49 4.13 -10.86 14.51
N LEU A 50 4.50 -10.77 13.23
CA LEU A 50 4.80 -9.51 12.55
C LEU A 50 3.68 -9.14 11.57
N TRP A 51 3.52 -7.86 11.33
CA TRP A 51 2.69 -7.31 10.26
C TRP A 51 3.57 -6.94 9.06
N GLY A 52 3.70 -7.89 8.14
CA GLY A 52 4.57 -7.77 7.01
C GLY A 52 5.99 -8.29 7.27
N SER A 53 6.67 -8.59 6.19
CA SER A 53 8.07 -8.99 6.16
C SER A 53 8.61 -8.69 4.77
N SER A 54 9.90 -8.41 4.66
CA SER A 54 10.50 -8.09 3.37
C SER A 54 10.43 -9.26 2.38
N ILE A 55 10.33 -8.96 1.09
CA ILE A 55 10.40 -9.97 0.02
C ILE A 55 11.69 -10.78 0.13
N ALA A 56 12.81 -10.14 0.45
CA ALA A 56 14.11 -10.78 0.60
C ALA A 56 14.12 -11.86 1.72
N ASN A 57 13.28 -11.68 2.74
CA ASN A 57 13.11 -12.64 3.83
C ASN A 57 11.97 -13.66 3.58
N GLY A 58 11.50 -13.77 2.34
CA GLY A 58 10.40 -14.67 1.97
C GLY A 58 9.01 -14.19 2.37
N GLY A 59 8.89 -12.92 2.75
CA GLY A 59 7.62 -12.30 3.12
C GLY A 59 6.81 -11.81 1.93
N VAL A 60 5.66 -11.18 2.22
CA VAL A 60 4.80 -10.55 1.20
C VAL A 60 5.16 -9.09 0.93
N GLY A 61 6.16 -8.56 1.63
CA GLY A 61 6.56 -7.16 1.51
C GLY A 61 5.56 -6.19 2.10
N TYR A 62 5.61 -4.96 1.63
CA TYR A 62 4.89 -3.83 2.19
C TYR A 62 4.21 -3.01 1.09
N CYS A 63 3.16 -2.27 1.46
CA CYS A 63 2.50 -1.30 0.57
C CYS A 63 2.71 0.17 1.01
N CYS A 64 3.59 0.39 1.99
CA CYS A 64 3.84 1.72 2.54
C CYS A 64 5.32 1.88 2.93
N LEU A 65 5.99 2.87 2.35
CA LEU A 65 7.39 3.18 2.68
C LEU A 65 7.55 3.62 4.15
N ALA A 66 6.60 4.39 4.68
CA ALA A 66 6.65 4.82 6.08
C ALA A 66 6.55 3.63 7.05
N GLU A 67 5.77 2.60 6.70
CA GLU A 67 5.65 1.37 7.49
C GLU A 67 6.99 0.61 7.53
N VAL A 68 7.62 0.38 6.38
CA VAL A 68 8.96 -0.24 6.30
C VAL A 68 9.95 0.51 7.16
N ARG A 69 10.02 1.83 7.00
CA ARG A 69 10.94 2.70 7.75
C ARG A 69 10.70 2.63 9.26
N THR A 70 9.45 2.46 9.67
CA THR A 70 9.10 2.28 11.09
C THR A 70 9.62 0.95 11.61
N TYR A 71 9.43 -0.15 10.87
CA TYR A 71 9.98 -1.45 11.24
C TYR A 71 11.51 -1.43 11.32
N GLU A 72 12.18 -0.87 10.31
CA GLU A 72 13.63 -0.71 10.32
C GLU A 72 14.11 0.09 11.54
N THR A 73 13.38 1.15 11.89
CA THR A 73 13.72 1.96 13.08
C THR A 73 13.57 1.17 14.37
N ILE A 74 12.54 0.35 14.51
CA ILE A 74 12.32 -0.51 15.68
C ILE A 74 13.40 -1.59 15.78
N GLU A 75 13.75 -2.23 14.67
CA GLU A 75 14.68 -3.37 14.64
C GLU A 75 16.16 -2.94 14.67
N GLN A 76 16.48 -1.83 13.99
CA GLN A 76 17.89 -1.44 13.72
C GLN A 76 18.25 -0.08 14.31
N GLY A 77 17.29 0.63 14.94
CA GLY A 77 17.48 1.95 15.54
C GLY A 77 17.41 3.11 14.54
N LYS A 78 17.34 2.85 13.23
CA LYS A 78 17.23 3.88 12.19
C LYS A 78 16.63 3.32 10.90
N PRO A 79 15.94 4.14 10.10
CA PRO A 79 15.44 3.73 8.80
C PRO A 79 16.59 3.66 7.77
N VAL A 80 16.53 2.65 6.90
CA VAL A 80 17.46 2.44 5.77
C VAL A 80 16.76 2.72 4.44
N THR A 81 15.53 2.27 4.29
CA THR A 81 14.73 2.50 3.07
C THR A 81 14.47 4.00 2.86
N PRO A 82 14.86 4.58 1.72
CA PRO A 82 14.57 5.99 1.44
C PRO A 82 13.08 6.20 1.11
N PHE A 83 12.59 7.42 1.26
CA PHE A 83 11.37 7.83 0.59
C PHE A 83 11.61 7.99 -0.91
N MET A 84 10.53 7.96 -1.69
CA MET A 84 10.59 8.18 -3.14
C MET A 84 11.25 9.52 -3.48
N ARG A 85 11.99 9.52 -4.57
CA ARG A 85 12.70 10.67 -5.11
C ARG A 85 12.22 10.96 -6.52
N HIS A 86 12.54 12.14 -7.01
CA HIS A 86 12.34 12.49 -8.43
C HIS A 86 12.97 11.42 -9.34
N GLY A 87 12.20 10.97 -10.32
CA GLY A 87 12.59 9.91 -11.25
C GLY A 87 12.22 8.49 -10.81
N ASP A 88 11.83 8.27 -9.55
CA ASP A 88 11.36 6.95 -9.12
C ASP A 88 10.04 6.58 -9.80
N VAL A 89 9.93 5.31 -10.21
CA VAL A 89 8.75 4.77 -10.88
C VAL A 89 7.99 3.85 -9.93
N VAL A 90 6.71 4.13 -9.75
CA VAL A 90 5.78 3.30 -8.97
C VAL A 90 4.81 2.61 -9.91
N ARG A 91 4.78 1.27 -9.86
CA ARG A 91 3.76 0.46 -10.54
C ARG A 91 2.92 -0.26 -9.50
N ILE A 92 1.60 -0.14 -9.64
CA ILE A 92 0.61 -0.81 -8.79
C ILE A 92 -0.36 -1.56 -9.69
N GLU A 93 -0.54 -2.85 -9.43
CA GLU A 93 -1.43 -3.70 -10.20
C GLU A 93 -1.98 -4.82 -9.31
N MET A 94 -3.19 -5.28 -9.61
CA MET A 94 -3.83 -6.39 -8.92
C MET A 94 -4.26 -7.44 -9.95
N PHE A 95 -3.93 -8.69 -9.67
CA PHE A 95 -4.23 -9.82 -10.55
C PHE A 95 -5.26 -10.74 -9.90
N ASP A 96 -6.11 -11.33 -10.73
CA ASP A 96 -6.97 -12.45 -10.34
C ASP A 96 -6.19 -13.76 -10.27
N ALA A 97 -6.89 -14.85 -9.92
CA ALA A 97 -6.29 -16.19 -9.83
C ALA A 97 -5.81 -16.75 -11.17
N GLN A 98 -6.24 -16.19 -12.28
CA GLN A 98 -5.84 -16.56 -13.64
C GLN A 98 -4.69 -15.69 -14.17
N GLY A 99 -4.25 -14.70 -13.38
CA GLY A 99 -3.20 -13.77 -13.76
C GLY A 99 -3.66 -12.59 -14.63
N ALA A 100 -4.97 -12.39 -14.77
CA ALA A 100 -5.51 -11.23 -15.48
C ALA A 100 -5.60 -10.02 -14.53
N SER A 101 -5.25 -8.84 -15.06
CA SER A 101 -5.36 -7.59 -14.30
C SER A 101 -6.81 -7.25 -14.02
N ILE A 102 -7.17 -7.01 -12.73
CA ILE A 102 -8.54 -6.74 -12.31
C ILE A 102 -8.94 -5.29 -12.62
N PHE A 103 -8.06 -4.35 -12.36
CA PHE A 103 -8.34 -2.90 -12.44
C PHE A 103 -7.44 -2.16 -13.43
N GLY A 104 -6.62 -2.87 -14.18
CA GLY A 104 -5.54 -2.29 -14.98
C GLY A 104 -4.33 -1.93 -14.12
N THR A 105 -3.40 -1.24 -14.72
CA THR A 105 -2.12 -0.85 -14.11
C THR A 105 -2.08 0.63 -13.83
N ILE A 106 -1.64 1.01 -12.65
CA ILE A 106 -1.18 2.35 -12.34
C ILE A 106 0.35 2.34 -12.46
N GLU A 107 0.91 3.18 -13.32
CA GLU A 107 2.34 3.36 -13.44
C GLU A 107 2.65 4.85 -13.54
N ASN A 108 3.32 5.38 -12.53
CA ASN A 108 3.62 6.80 -12.44
C ASN A 108 5.09 7.01 -12.07
N THR A 109 5.68 8.05 -12.65
CA THR A 109 7.01 8.55 -12.27
C THR A 109 6.85 9.71 -11.30
N VAL A 110 7.63 9.72 -10.23
CA VAL A 110 7.70 10.85 -9.30
C VAL A 110 8.36 12.02 -9.99
N ASP A 111 7.65 13.13 -10.07
CA ASP A 111 8.15 14.37 -10.71
C ASP A 111 8.15 15.54 -9.72
N THR A 112 8.91 16.56 -10.04
CA THR A 112 8.89 17.83 -9.32
C THR A 112 7.83 18.74 -9.94
N HIS A 113 6.92 19.23 -9.12
CA HIS A 113 6.00 20.28 -9.56
C HIS A 113 6.69 21.63 -9.41
N SER A 114 7.02 22.30 -10.52
CA SER A 114 7.45 23.68 -10.47
C SER A 114 6.21 24.58 -10.28
N LEU A 115 6.19 25.32 -9.19
CA LEU A 115 5.17 26.34 -8.92
C LEU A 115 5.42 27.65 -9.71
N ASP A 116 6.45 27.67 -10.54
CA ASP A 116 6.77 28.81 -11.38
C ASP A 116 5.75 28.94 -12.52
N LYS A 117 4.71 29.73 -12.25
CA LYS A 117 3.85 30.37 -13.27
C LYS A 117 3.95 31.87 -13.13
#